data_aaa0a9e6df20604cf2997bf311bbc720
#
_entry.id   aaa0a9e6df20604cf2997bf311bbc720
#
_cell.length_a   1.000
_cell.length_b   1.000
_cell.length_c   1.000
_cell.angle_alpha   90.00
_cell.angle_beta   90.00
_cell.angle_gamma   90.00
#
_symmetry.space_group_name_H-M   'P 1'
#
loop_
_entity.id
_entity.type
_entity.pdbx_description
1 polymer ?
#
loop_
_entity_poly.entity_id
_entity_poly.type
_entity_poly.pdbx_seq_one_letter_code
_entity_poly.pdbx_strand_id
1 'polypeptide(L)'
;MRHAIGLALVLLGLGCAGKSEPVVACDAVGNARPLCGYQNPEDLVLLPGSASLLVSEYGGMEGEHPGAISRLDLASEQRTVLYASGDGGELRAGWGDPACPGAPQQLSPHGIDLVRREDGALALLVVNHAGRESIEFFEVQGNGDALAWRGCVLAPEQGWWNEVVATREGGFYASQMLPKRGGVAQILELFRAAVLHRASGYAMRWTQGQGFEQVAGTDVVFANGLALSPDGASLYVNSTLGDGLRRVSLASGAVEAQTDLPTLDNLAWGTDGQLYAASITAGVLEIQACNDLAGGACPAAFEIVRVDPATLAHEVVYRGNGAPMGAGTVGLRVGDELFIGSFAGDRVLRVALTQ
;
A
#
# COMPACT_ATOMS: atom_id res chain seq x y z
N MET A 1 10.18 17.97 -20.33
CA MET A 1 10.28 16.86 -21.30
C MET A 1 9.36 15.76 -20.82
N ARG A 2 8.09 15.90 -21.15
CA ARG A 2 6.99 15.00 -20.83
C ARG A 2 6.99 13.87 -21.87
N HIS A 3 6.74 12.60 -21.52
CA HIS A 3 6.53 11.43 -22.40
C HIS A 3 7.69 10.43 -22.49
N ALA A 4 8.05 9.72 -21.43
CA ALA A 4 8.99 8.61 -21.58
C ALA A 4 8.68 7.31 -20.82
N ILE A 5 7.68 7.24 -19.97
CA ILE A 5 7.40 6.01 -19.20
C ILE A 5 6.38 5.08 -19.87
N GLY A 6 5.60 5.58 -20.83
CA GLY A 6 4.58 4.78 -21.55
C GLY A 6 5.07 3.89 -22.69
N LEU A 7 6.36 3.85 -23.02
CA LEU A 7 6.79 3.31 -24.32
C LEU A 7 7.40 1.89 -24.31
N ALA A 8 7.63 1.27 -23.18
CA ALA A 8 8.36 -0.01 -23.14
C ALA A 8 7.49 -1.27 -23.28
N LEU A 9 6.17 -1.17 -23.15
CA LEU A 9 5.24 -2.31 -23.28
C LEU A 9 4.43 -2.32 -24.59
N VAL A 10 4.66 -1.38 -25.50
CA VAL A 10 3.85 -1.19 -26.72
C VAL A 10 4.26 -2.08 -27.91
N LEU A 11 5.27 -2.91 -27.81
CA LEU A 11 5.76 -3.65 -28.98
C LEU A 11 5.12 -5.01 -29.28
N LEU A 12 4.09 -5.44 -28.55
CA LEU A 12 3.44 -6.76 -28.81
C LEU A 12 1.91 -6.77 -28.84
N GLY A 13 1.25 -5.69 -29.21
CA GLY A 13 -0.21 -5.74 -29.33
C GLY A 13 -0.84 -4.48 -29.85
N LEU A 14 -0.87 -4.26 -31.16
CA LEU A 14 -1.78 -3.33 -31.83
C LEU A 14 -3.21 -3.94 -31.84
N GLY A 15 -3.79 -4.13 -30.67
CA GLY A 15 -5.22 -4.26 -30.49
C GLY A 15 -5.76 -2.88 -30.09
N CYS A 16 -6.87 -2.43 -30.66
CA CYS A 16 -7.61 -1.26 -30.19
C CYS A 16 -8.02 -1.53 -28.74
N ALA A 17 -7.20 -1.13 -27.77
CA ALA A 17 -7.59 -1.08 -26.38
C ALA A 17 -8.70 -0.01 -26.30
N GLY A 18 -9.95 -0.43 -26.16
CA GLY A 18 -11.05 0.46 -25.82
C GLY A 18 -10.66 1.17 -24.52
N LYS A 19 -10.84 2.51 -24.45
CA LYS A 19 -10.68 3.23 -23.19
C LYS A 19 -11.68 2.60 -22.22
N SER A 20 -11.18 2.04 -21.12
CA SER A 20 -12.05 1.60 -20.03
C SER A 20 -12.79 2.84 -19.51
N GLU A 21 -14.11 2.86 -19.57
CA GLU A 21 -14.86 3.99 -19.04
C GLU A 21 -14.86 3.93 -17.51
N PRO A 22 -14.59 5.04 -16.82
CA PRO A 22 -14.59 5.06 -15.36
C PRO A 22 -15.99 4.79 -14.79
N VAL A 23 -16.03 4.14 -13.63
CA VAL A 23 -17.27 3.95 -12.87
C VAL A 23 -17.57 5.25 -12.12
N VAL A 24 -18.46 6.08 -12.65
CA VAL A 24 -18.81 7.38 -12.07
C VAL A 24 -19.93 7.31 -11.01
N ALA A 25 -20.85 6.33 -11.15
CA ALA A 25 -21.94 6.15 -10.20
C ALA A 25 -21.41 5.72 -8.81
N CYS A 26 -21.98 6.28 -7.75
CA CYS A 26 -21.67 5.92 -6.36
C CYS A 26 -22.81 5.08 -5.76
N ASP A 27 -23.31 4.12 -6.53
CA ASP A 27 -24.44 3.27 -6.14
C ASP A 27 -23.95 1.91 -5.65
N ALA A 28 -24.65 1.33 -4.68
CA ALA A 28 -24.37 -0.02 -4.21
C ALA A 28 -24.68 -1.06 -5.29
N VAL A 29 -23.85 -2.11 -5.36
CA VAL A 29 -24.06 -3.26 -6.23
C VAL A 29 -23.99 -4.53 -5.38
N GLY A 30 -25.11 -5.24 -5.25
CA GLY A 30 -25.19 -6.42 -4.40
C GLY A 30 -24.92 -6.07 -2.93
N ASN A 31 -23.95 -6.76 -2.33
CA ASN A 31 -23.48 -6.53 -0.96
C ASN A 31 -22.34 -5.52 -0.83
N ALA A 32 -21.91 -4.92 -1.94
CA ALA A 32 -20.83 -3.96 -2.00
C ALA A 32 -21.36 -2.54 -2.13
N ARG A 33 -20.97 -1.66 -1.19
CA ARG A 33 -21.40 -0.27 -1.11
C ARG A 33 -20.19 0.66 -1.19
N PRO A 34 -20.12 1.55 -2.20
CA PRO A 34 -19.05 2.53 -2.30
C PRO A 34 -19.26 3.68 -1.31
N LEU A 35 -18.18 4.11 -0.67
CA LEU A 35 -18.08 5.31 0.16
C LEU A 35 -17.25 6.30 -0.63
N CYS A 36 -17.91 7.22 -1.33
CA CYS A 36 -17.26 8.13 -2.27
C CYS A 36 -16.73 9.42 -1.63
N GLY A 37 -15.91 10.18 -2.37
CA GLY A 37 -15.34 11.44 -1.92
C GLY A 37 -13.89 11.35 -1.44
N TYR A 38 -13.20 10.29 -1.82
CA TYR A 38 -11.76 10.09 -1.60
C TYR A 38 -10.96 10.48 -2.84
N GLN A 39 -9.64 10.48 -2.70
CA GLN A 39 -8.70 10.51 -3.81
C GLN A 39 -7.79 9.29 -3.70
N ASN A 40 -7.98 8.32 -4.59
CA ASN A 40 -7.16 7.11 -4.66
C ASN A 40 -6.87 6.54 -3.25
N PRO A 41 -7.88 6.04 -2.52
CA PRO A 41 -7.70 5.51 -1.16
C PRO A 41 -6.94 4.17 -1.24
N GLU A 42 -5.63 4.25 -1.30
CA GLU A 42 -4.76 3.18 -1.73
C GLU A 42 -4.56 2.13 -0.63
N ASP A 43 -4.38 2.58 0.63
CA ASP A 43 -4.17 1.68 1.77
C ASP A 43 -5.00 2.07 2.98
N LEU A 44 -5.30 1.08 3.84
CA LEU A 44 -6.23 1.16 4.95
C LEU A 44 -5.69 0.48 6.20
N VAL A 45 -5.73 1.16 7.34
CA VAL A 45 -5.42 0.54 8.64
C VAL A 45 -6.50 0.81 9.67
N LEU A 46 -6.82 -0.18 10.51
CA LEU A 46 -7.79 -0.05 11.58
C LEU A 46 -7.18 0.68 12.79
N LEU A 47 -7.83 1.74 13.26
CA LEU A 47 -7.45 2.41 14.50
C LEU A 47 -7.77 1.52 15.71
N PRO A 48 -6.76 1.15 16.53
CA PRO A 48 -6.97 0.28 17.68
C PRO A 48 -7.94 0.87 18.71
N GLY A 49 -8.95 0.08 19.08
CA GLY A 49 -9.94 0.47 20.09
C GLY A 49 -11.00 1.45 19.59
N SER A 50 -11.06 1.72 18.29
CA SER A 50 -12.08 2.56 17.67
C SER A 50 -12.76 1.85 16.50
N ALA A 51 -13.93 2.35 16.10
CA ALA A 51 -14.61 1.92 14.87
C ALA A 51 -14.24 2.90 13.73
N SER A 52 -12.94 3.05 13.46
CA SER A 52 -12.46 3.97 12.42
C SER A 52 -11.25 3.40 11.70
N LEU A 53 -11.11 3.73 10.42
CA LEU A 53 -9.92 3.44 9.61
C LEU A 53 -9.13 4.72 9.36
N LEU A 54 -7.80 4.61 9.28
CA LEU A 54 -6.99 5.59 8.57
C LEU A 54 -6.84 5.13 7.12
N VAL A 55 -6.83 6.08 6.22
CA VAL A 55 -6.84 5.89 4.78
C VAL A 55 -5.71 6.72 4.17
N SER A 56 -4.82 6.11 3.42
CA SER A 56 -3.87 6.83 2.58
C SER A 56 -4.56 7.28 1.30
N GLU A 57 -4.64 8.61 1.07
CA GLU A 57 -5.17 9.16 -0.15
C GLU A 57 -4.02 9.51 -1.09
N TYR A 58 -3.72 8.57 -1.96
CA TYR A 58 -2.55 8.55 -2.80
C TYR A 58 -2.55 9.62 -3.88
N GLY A 59 -1.42 10.32 -4.01
CA GLY A 59 -1.24 11.40 -4.97
C GLY A 59 -0.51 11.02 -6.26
N GLY A 60 -0.22 9.73 -6.44
CA GLY A 60 0.60 9.23 -7.55
C GLY A 60 2.07 9.02 -7.18
N MET A 61 2.78 8.23 -7.98
CA MET A 61 4.19 7.83 -7.75
C MET A 61 5.19 8.99 -7.80
N GLU A 62 4.83 10.09 -8.41
CA GLU A 62 5.66 11.29 -8.46
C GLU A 62 4.94 12.49 -7.79
N GLY A 63 3.83 12.23 -7.09
CA GLY A 63 3.01 13.25 -6.45
C GLY A 63 2.28 14.14 -7.46
N GLU A 64 1.65 13.52 -8.46
CA GLU A 64 0.90 14.18 -9.52
C GLU A 64 -0.28 14.98 -8.98
N HIS A 65 -0.79 14.56 -7.82
CA HIS A 65 -1.86 15.22 -7.07
C HIS A 65 -1.47 15.39 -5.60
N PRO A 66 -1.98 16.42 -4.90
CA PRO A 66 -1.80 16.54 -3.46
C PRO A 66 -2.48 15.38 -2.74
N GLY A 67 -1.70 14.59 -2.01
CA GLY A 67 -2.21 13.50 -1.19
C GLY A 67 -2.61 13.94 0.21
N ALA A 68 -3.31 13.06 0.92
CA ALA A 68 -3.77 13.28 2.28
C ALA A 68 -3.83 11.97 3.07
N ILE A 69 -3.89 12.08 4.39
CA ILE A 69 -4.28 10.99 5.29
C ILE A 69 -5.63 11.37 5.88
N SER A 70 -6.62 10.50 5.71
CA SER A 70 -7.95 10.74 6.25
C SER A 70 -8.38 9.63 7.22
N ARG A 71 -9.40 9.94 8.02
CA ARG A 71 -10.12 8.99 8.87
C ARG A 71 -11.48 8.70 8.24
N LEU A 72 -11.83 7.43 8.17
CA LEU A 72 -13.19 6.96 7.91
C LEU A 72 -13.80 6.45 9.23
N ASP A 73 -14.84 7.11 9.72
CA ASP A 73 -15.65 6.60 10.82
C ASP A 73 -16.65 5.56 10.29
N LEU A 74 -16.57 4.33 10.80
CA LEU A 74 -17.35 3.20 10.28
C LEU A 74 -18.84 3.25 10.66
N ALA A 75 -19.21 4.01 11.68
CA ALA A 75 -20.59 4.14 12.11
C ALA A 75 -21.33 5.22 11.34
N SER A 76 -20.72 6.39 11.19
CA SER A 76 -21.30 7.53 10.47
C SER A 76 -20.94 7.57 8.99
N GLU A 77 -19.90 6.80 8.59
CA GLU A 77 -19.30 6.78 7.24
C GLU A 77 -18.70 8.11 6.81
N GLN A 78 -18.44 8.97 7.78
CA GLN A 78 -17.83 10.26 7.50
C GLN A 78 -16.32 10.13 7.29
N ARG A 79 -15.85 10.73 6.18
CA ARG A 79 -14.46 11.00 5.92
C ARG A 79 -14.04 12.32 6.57
N THR A 80 -12.90 12.34 7.25
CA THR A 80 -12.27 13.53 7.81
C THR A 80 -10.79 13.53 7.44
N VAL A 81 -10.31 14.58 6.75
CA VAL A 81 -8.88 14.73 6.48
C VAL A 81 -8.18 15.10 7.78
N LEU A 82 -7.14 14.34 8.14
CA LEU A 82 -6.36 14.55 9.36
C LEU A 82 -4.99 15.20 9.07
N TYR A 83 -4.44 14.99 7.89
CA TYR A 83 -3.18 15.58 7.43
C TYR A 83 -3.18 15.64 5.90
N ALA A 84 -2.73 16.76 5.35
CA ALA A 84 -2.67 17.01 3.91
C ALA A 84 -1.32 17.58 3.48
N SER A 85 -1.05 17.57 2.18
CA SER A 85 0.12 18.24 1.59
C SER A 85 0.21 19.70 2.06
N GLY A 86 1.37 20.08 2.57
CA GLY A 86 1.63 21.44 3.07
C GLY A 86 1.33 21.64 4.55
N ASP A 87 0.67 20.70 5.22
CA ASP A 87 0.57 20.72 6.67
C ASP A 87 1.96 20.56 7.28
N GLY A 88 2.23 21.34 8.30
CA GLY A 88 3.51 21.34 8.96
C GLY A 88 3.63 20.28 10.04
N GLY A 89 4.70 20.35 10.82
CA GLY A 89 4.92 19.49 11.97
C GLY A 89 6.24 19.76 12.63
N GLU A 90 6.41 19.21 13.81
CA GLU A 90 7.60 19.41 14.63
C GLU A 90 8.36 18.08 14.82
N LEU A 91 9.68 18.13 14.62
CA LEU A 91 10.56 17.00 14.91
C LEU A 91 10.50 16.64 16.39
N ARG A 92 10.38 15.34 16.66
CA ARG A 92 10.43 14.80 18.02
C ARG A 92 11.54 13.73 18.10
N ALA A 93 12.42 13.87 19.08
CA ALA A 93 13.48 12.89 19.31
C ALA A 93 12.91 11.46 19.44
N GLY A 94 13.55 10.50 18.78
CA GLY A 94 13.10 9.11 18.74
C GLY A 94 12.00 8.80 17.70
N TRP A 95 11.66 9.78 16.84
CA TRP A 95 10.71 9.59 15.75
C TRP A 95 11.41 9.78 14.39
N GLY A 96 11.89 8.68 13.82
CA GLY A 96 12.68 8.68 12.59
C GLY A 96 14.15 9.03 12.77
N ASP A 97 14.79 9.41 11.67
CA ASP A 97 16.21 9.73 11.62
C ASP A 97 16.46 11.15 12.16
N PRO A 98 17.44 11.36 13.05
CA PRO A 98 17.85 12.70 13.47
C PRO A 98 18.23 13.65 12.32
N ALA A 99 18.63 13.11 11.16
CA ALA A 99 18.93 13.87 9.95
C ALA A 99 17.69 14.23 9.10
N CYS A 100 16.48 13.89 9.56
CA CYS A 100 15.25 14.26 8.86
C CYS A 100 15.16 15.79 8.69
N PRO A 101 14.97 16.30 7.45
CA PRO A 101 15.05 17.75 7.17
C PRO A 101 13.82 18.54 7.61
N GLY A 102 12.80 17.91 8.20
CA GLY A 102 11.54 18.54 8.60
C GLY A 102 10.33 17.93 7.89
N ALA A 103 9.12 18.47 8.16
CA ALA A 103 7.88 17.99 7.59
C ALA A 103 7.86 18.10 6.05
N PRO A 104 7.23 17.14 5.33
CA PRO A 104 7.19 17.16 3.89
C PRO A 104 6.32 18.33 3.39
N GLN A 105 6.80 19.03 2.38
CA GLN A 105 6.02 20.10 1.73
C GLN A 105 4.96 19.53 0.78
N GLN A 106 5.19 18.34 0.28
CA GLN A 106 4.29 17.58 -0.57
C GLN A 106 4.13 16.18 0.01
N LEU A 107 2.91 15.68 -0.02
CA LEU A 107 2.58 14.34 0.46
C LEU A 107 1.88 13.56 -0.66
N SER A 108 2.36 12.37 -0.93
CA SER A 108 1.69 11.32 -1.70
C SER A 108 1.79 10.04 -0.90
N PRO A 109 0.87 9.82 0.05
CA PRO A 109 0.91 8.66 0.94
C PRO A 109 0.57 7.40 0.14
N HIS A 110 1.33 6.33 0.35
CA HIS A 110 1.13 5.01 -0.24
C HIS A 110 0.85 4.01 0.90
N GLY A 111 1.66 2.96 1.06
CA GLY A 111 1.50 2.02 2.18
C GLY A 111 1.58 2.71 3.54
N ILE A 112 0.73 2.27 4.48
CA ILE A 112 0.65 2.83 5.84
C ILE A 112 0.53 1.72 6.89
N ASP A 113 1.15 1.92 8.05
CA ASP A 113 0.98 0.99 9.18
C ASP A 113 0.92 1.70 10.53
N LEU A 114 0.20 1.09 11.45
CA LEU A 114 -0.03 1.56 12.82
C LEU A 114 0.62 0.65 13.84
N VAL A 115 1.41 1.25 14.73
CA VAL A 115 2.01 0.53 15.84
C VAL A 115 1.87 1.27 17.16
N ARG A 116 1.58 0.56 18.24
CA ARG A 116 1.77 1.08 19.59
C ARG A 116 3.22 0.89 19.99
N ARG A 117 3.93 1.98 20.08
CA ARG A 117 5.35 2.03 20.44
C ARG A 117 5.56 1.60 21.89
N GLU A 118 6.79 1.27 22.26
CA GLU A 118 7.17 0.91 23.64
C GLU A 118 6.94 2.05 24.65
N ASP A 119 7.04 3.30 24.21
CA ASP A 119 6.74 4.50 25.01
C ASP A 119 5.22 4.74 25.21
N GLY A 120 4.36 3.87 24.64
CA GLY A 120 2.91 3.92 24.71
C GLY A 120 2.25 4.81 23.66
N ALA A 121 2.99 5.60 22.88
CA ALA A 121 2.46 6.39 21.80
C ALA A 121 1.93 5.50 20.66
N LEU A 122 0.84 5.90 20.00
CA LEU A 122 0.38 5.27 18.78
C LEU A 122 1.02 6.00 17.60
N ALA A 123 1.83 5.30 16.82
CA ALA A 123 2.50 5.82 15.66
C ALA A 123 1.87 5.29 14.37
N LEU A 124 1.63 6.18 13.42
CA LEU A 124 1.35 5.87 12.03
C LEU A 124 2.62 6.14 11.23
N LEU A 125 3.08 5.15 10.48
CA LEU A 125 4.14 5.28 9.49
C LEU A 125 3.53 5.31 8.10
N VAL A 126 4.10 6.12 7.21
CA VAL A 126 3.53 6.39 5.88
C VAL A 126 4.65 6.44 4.86
N VAL A 127 4.56 5.64 3.80
CA VAL A 127 5.40 5.80 2.61
C VAL A 127 4.98 7.07 1.89
N ASN A 128 5.93 7.95 1.57
CA ASN A 128 5.70 9.17 0.81
C ASN A 128 6.56 9.21 -0.45
N HIS A 129 5.93 9.53 -1.59
CA HIS A 129 6.60 9.66 -2.89
C HIS A 129 6.76 11.10 -3.36
N ALA A 130 5.94 12.03 -2.84
CA ALA A 130 5.94 13.40 -3.33
C ALA A 130 7.07 14.24 -2.74
N GLY A 131 7.81 14.91 -3.61
CA GLY A 131 8.92 15.79 -3.23
C GLY A 131 10.15 15.06 -2.70
N ARG A 132 9.97 13.93 -2.04
CA ARG A 132 11.03 13.03 -1.55
C ARG A 132 10.49 11.62 -1.36
N GLU A 133 11.33 10.63 -1.52
CA GLU A 133 11.05 9.25 -1.14
C GLU A 133 11.39 9.07 0.34
N SER A 134 10.40 8.77 1.18
CA SER A 134 10.60 8.73 2.64
C SER A 134 9.55 7.89 3.34
N ILE A 135 9.87 7.47 4.58
CA ILE A 135 8.86 7.07 5.56
C ILE A 135 8.62 8.26 6.50
N GLU A 136 7.39 8.73 6.55
CA GLU A 136 6.95 9.81 7.42
C GLU A 136 6.32 9.23 8.70
N PHE A 137 6.65 9.81 9.85
CA PHE A 137 6.21 9.36 11.16
C PHE A 137 5.19 10.33 11.74
N PHE A 138 4.01 9.83 12.08
CA PHE A 138 2.95 10.59 12.71
C PHE A 138 2.60 10.01 14.08
N GLU A 139 2.39 10.87 15.06
CA GLU A 139 1.76 10.53 16.33
C GLU A 139 0.25 10.66 16.17
N VAL A 140 -0.47 9.58 16.40
CA VAL A 140 -1.94 9.59 16.44
C VAL A 140 -2.38 10.16 17.77
N GLN A 141 -3.13 11.26 17.76
CA GLN A 141 -3.58 11.97 18.94
C GLN A 141 -5.08 11.73 19.21
N GLY A 142 -5.45 11.84 20.49
CA GLY A 142 -6.81 11.50 20.91
C GLY A 142 -7.16 10.05 20.59
N ASN A 143 -8.38 9.82 20.14
CA ASN A 143 -8.83 8.51 19.64
C ASN A 143 -8.74 8.41 18.10
N GLY A 144 -7.70 9.00 17.50
CA GLY A 144 -7.58 9.13 16.06
C GLY A 144 -8.20 10.41 15.49
N ASP A 145 -8.37 11.43 16.34
CA ASP A 145 -9.00 12.70 15.94
C ASP A 145 -8.02 13.66 15.28
N ALA A 146 -6.70 13.45 15.47
CA ALA A 146 -5.66 14.25 14.84
C ALA A 146 -4.39 13.44 14.61
N LEU A 147 -3.60 13.84 13.61
CA LEU A 147 -2.24 13.38 13.35
C LEU A 147 -1.26 14.52 13.57
N ALA A 148 -0.20 14.26 14.32
CA ALA A 148 0.90 15.19 14.47
C ALA A 148 2.16 14.57 13.84
N TRP A 149 2.67 15.19 12.77
CA TRP A 149 3.93 14.77 12.16
C TRP A 149 5.09 14.95 13.15
N ARG A 150 5.97 13.94 13.24
CA ARG A 150 7.04 13.87 14.25
C ARG A 150 8.43 13.64 13.70
N GLY A 151 8.55 13.15 12.47
CA GLY A 151 9.85 12.84 11.90
C GLY A 151 9.76 12.10 10.59
N CYS A 152 10.91 11.79 10.02
CA CYS A 152 10.99 11.01 8.80
C CYS A 152 12.29 10.20 8.72
N VAL A 153 12.31 9.26 7.80
CA VAL A 153 13.51 8.58 7.31
C VAL A 153 13.51 8.70 5.80
N LEU A 154 14.56 9.30 5.22
CA LEU A 154 14.72 9.40 3.78
C LEU A 154 15.16 8.06 3.19
N ALA A 155 14.64 7.71 2.04
CA ALA A 155 15.08 6.53 1.31
C ALA A 155 16.57 6.63 0.94
N PRO A 156 17.30 5.51 0.92
CA PRO A 156 18.63 5.48 0.35
C PRO A 156 18.59 5.77 -1.15
N GLU A 157 19.76 6.01 -1.75
CA GLU A 157 19.87 6.22 -3.19
C GLU A 157 19.18 5.07 -3.96
N GLN A 158 18.34 5.42 -4.92
CA GLN A 158 17.50 4.50 -5.69
C GLN A 158 16.42 3.76 -4.89
N GLY A 159 16.14 4.18 -3.65
CA GLY A 159 15.00 3.70 -2.90
C GLY A 159 13.69 4.00 -3.64
N TRP A 160 12.79 3.02 -3.71
CA TRP A 160 11.44 3.17 -4.24
C TRP A 160 10.55 2.18 -3.52
N TRP A 161 9.88 2.71 -2.51
CA TRP A 161 9.13 1.89 -1.57
C TRP A 161 7.65 1.78 -1.96
N ASN A 162 6.99 0.74 -1.51
CA ASN A 162 5.56 0.56 -1.68
C ASN A 162 4.87 0.50 -0.31
N GLU A 163 5.28 -0.45 0.52
CA GLU A 163 4.64 -0.74 1.80
C GLU A 163 5.61 -0.48 2.96
N VAL A 164 5.06 -0.18 4.13
CA VAL A 164 5.80 -0.05 5.39
C VAL A 164 5.12 -0.85 6.49
N VAL A 165 5.93 -1.53 7.31
CA VAL A 165 5.47 -2.18 8.53
C VAL A 165 6.26 -1.63 9.71
N ALA A 166 5.57 -1.01 10.64
CA ALA A 166 6.14 -0.36 11.80
C ALA A 166 6.56 -1.35 12.88
N THR A 167 7.64 -1.06 13.62
CA THR A 167 8.04 -1.84 14.79
C THR A 167 7.85 -1.07 16.09
N ARG A 168 7.63 -1.78 17.19
CA ARG A 168 7.36 -1.19 18.52
C ARG A 168 8.52 -0.37 19.04
N GLU A 169 9.74 -0.71 18.65
CA GLU A 169 10.99 -0.05 19.01
C GLU A 169 11.19 1.28 18.26
N GLY A 170 10.32 1.60 17.29
CA GLY A 170 10.38 2.83 16.49
C GLY A 170 11.16 2.71 15.19
N GLY A 171 11.48 1.49 14.76
CA GLY A 171 11.97 1.17 13.42
C GLY A 171 10.85 0.76 12.47
N PHE A 172 11.22 0.20 11.32
CA PHE A 172 10.26 -0.31 10.34
C PHE A 172 10.89 -1.32 9.38
N TYR A 173 10.04 -2.07 8.69
CA TYR A 173 10.34 -2.74 7.44
C TYR A 173 9.66 -2.01 6.30
N ALA A 174 10.32 -1.89 5.13
CA ALA A 174 9.73 -1.31 3.93
C ALA A 174 10.01 -2.21 2.72
N SER A 175 9.06 -2.36 1.83
CA SER A 175 9.27 -3.08 0.56
C SER A 175 9.93 -2.17 -0.46
N GLN A 176 11.12 -2.56 -0.92
CA GLN A 176 11.79 -1.98 -2.07
C GLN A 176 11.27 -2.65 -3.32
N MET A 177 10.48 -1.96 -4.15
CA MET A 177 9.88 -2.54 -5.36
C MET A 177 10.94 -2.96 -6.37
N LEU A 178 11.73 -2.01 -6.79
CA LEU A 178 12.89 -2.12 -7.68
C LEU A 178 13.71 -0.83 -7.57
N PRO A 179 14.97 -0.80 -8.03
CA PRO A 179 15.78 0.42 -7.98
C PRO A 179 15.12 1.56 -8.75
N LYS A 180 14.86 2.70 -8.08
CA LYS A 180 14.37 3.92 -8.72
C LYS A 180 15.47 4.52 -9.61
N ARG A 181 15.25 4.51 -10.91
CA ARG A 181 16.18 5.03 -11.91
C ARG A 181 15.45 6.00 -12.84
N GLY A 182 16.17 6.72 -13.67
CA GLY A 182 15.56 7.62 -14.67
C GLY A 182 15.59 7.04 -16.08
N GLY A 183 14.64 7.46 -16.92
CA GLY A 183 14.66 7.24 -18.35
C GLY A 183 14.78 5.77 -18.78
N VAL A 184 15.67 5.48 -19.73
CA VAL A 184 15.84 4.13 -20.31
C VAL A 184 16.26 3.08 -19.26
N ALA A 185 17.00 3.48 -18.23
CA ALA A 185 17.42 2.56 -17.18
C ALA A 185 16.23 2.02 -16.37
N GLN A 186 15.22 2.86 -16.09
CA GLN A 186 13.99 2.43 -15.42
C GLN A 186 13.20 1.44 -16.28
N ILE A 187 13.10 1.70 -17.59
CA ILE A 187 12.45 0.79 -18.54
C ILE A 187 13.14 -0.58 -18.55
N LEU A 188 14.47 -0.58 -18.51
CA LEU A 188 15.25 -1.84 -18.50
C LEU A 188 15.06 -2.61 -17.19
N GLU A 189 14.97 -1.95 -16.04
CA GLU A 189 14.68 -2.60 -14.76
C GLU A 189 13.26 -3.22 -14.77
N LEU A 190 12.26 -2.48 -15.22
CA LEU A 190 10.89 -3.01 -15.38
C LEU A 190 10.83 -4.21 -16.33
N PHE A 191 11.55 -4.14 -17.45
CA PHE A 191 11.64 -5.27 -18.40
C PHE A 191 12.28 -6.50 -17.75
N ARG A 192 13.37 -6.31 -17.01
CA ARG A 192 14.04 -7.42 -16.29
C ARG A 192 13.11 -8.06 -15.25
N ALA A 193 12.35 -7.28 -14.52
CA ALA A 193 11.38 -7.77 -13.57
C ALA A 193 10.22 -8.49 -14.28
N ALA A 194 9.50 -7.80 -15.18
CA ALA A 194 8.25 -8.29 -15.76
C ALA A 194 8.43 -9.44 -16.77
N VAL A 195 9.53 -9.43 -17.55
CA VAL A 195 9.75 -10.40 -18.65
C VAL A 195 10.75 -11.48 -18.27
N LEU A 196 11.83 -11.12 -17.59
CA LEU A 196 12.87 -12.09 -17.21
C LEU A 196 12.65 -12.69 -15.81
N HIS A 197 11.59 -12.26 -15.10
CA HIS A 197 11.24 -12.67 -13.73
C HIS A 197 12.45 -12.67 -12.78
N ARG A 198 13.30 -11.64 -12.89
CA ARG A 198 14.45 -11.48 -12.01
C ARG A 198 14.01 -10.77 -10.74
N ALA A 199 14.40 -11.31 -9.60
CA ALA A 199 14.24 -10.66 -8.33
C ALA A 199 14.81 -9.22 -8.43
N SER A 200 13.95 -8.24 -8.17
CA SER A 200 14.24 -6.80 -8.32
C SER A 200 13.95 -6.04 -7.03
N GLY A 201 13.16 -6.64 -6.16
CA GLY A 201 12.71 -6.08 -4.90
C GLY A 201 13.00 -7.00 -3.71
N TYR A 202 12.91 -6.44 -2.54
CA TYR A 202 13.14 -7.10 -1.25
C TYR A 202 12.58 -6.26 -0.11
N ALA A 203 12.49 -6.83 1.11
CA ALA A 203 12.21 -6.03 2.29
C ALA A 203 13.50 -5.43 2.88
N MET A 204 13.46 -4.15 3.21
CA MET A 204 14.48 -3.43 3.95
C MET A 204 14.04 -3.25 5.40
N ARG A 205 14.94 -3.39 6.35
CA ARG A 205 14.74 -2.98 7.73
C ARG A 205 15.50 -1.69 7.99
N TRP A 206 14.86 -0.75 8.67
CA TRP A 206 15.53 0.42 9.23
C TRP A 206 15.43 0.41 10.75
N THR A 207 16.55 0.68 11.42
CA THR A 207 16.60 0.80 12.87
C THR A 207 17.36 2.07 13.22
N GLN A 208 16.85 2.84 14.18
CA GLN A 208 17.47 4.09 14.60
C GLN A 208 18.90 3.86 15.08
N GLY A 209 19.84 4.62 14.54
CA GLY A 209 21.28 4.53 14.87
C GLY A 209 22.03 3.38 14.20
N GLN A 210 21.35 2.45 13.54
CA GLN A 210 21.99 1.35 12.78
C GLN A 210 21.83 1.55 11.26
N GLY A 211 20.80 2.31 10.82
CA GLY A 211 20.51 2.54 9.41
C GLY A 211 19.75 1.40 8.76
N PHE A 212 19.98 1.19 7.46
CA PHE A 212 19.26 0.22 6.63
C PHE A 212 20.03 -1.09 6.51
N GLU A 213 19.27 -2.19 6.51
CA GLU A 213 19.75 -3.53 6.16
C GLU A 213 18.70 -4.24 5.29
N GLN A 214 19.15 -5.05 4.32
CA GLN A 214 18.26 -5.92 3.57
C GLN A 214 17.87 -7.14 4.41
N VAL A 215 16.59 -7.48 4.43
CA VAL A 215 16.10 -8.67 5.13
C VAL A 215 16.37 -9.91 4.28
N ALA A 216 17.14 -10.85 4.80
CA ALA A 216 17.48 -12.08 4.10
C ALA A 216 16.23 -12.91 3.78
N GLY A 217 16.21 -13.55 2.59
CA GLY A 217 15.12 -14.40 2.15
C GLY A 217 13.91 -13.68 1.54
N THR A 218 13.93 -12.34 1.49
CA THR A 218 12.81 -11.52 0.97
C THR A 218 12.97 -11.09 -0.48
N ASP A 219 14.00 -11.56 -1.19
CA ASP A 219 14.22 -11.24 -2.60
C ASP A 219 13.09 -11.78 -3.46
N VAL A 220 12.30 -10.90 -4.09
CA VAL A 220 11.16 -11.24 -4.95
C VAL A 220 11.15 -10.37 -6.20
N VAL A 221 10.29 -10.73 -7.17
CA VAL A 221 10.10 -9.91 -8.36
C VAL A 221 9.09 -8.82 -8.06
N PHE A 222 9.55 -7.58 -7.90
CA PHE A 222 8.72 -6.43 -7.57
C PHE A 222 8.02 -6.61 -6.21
N ALA A 223 8.77 -6.43 -5.11
CA ALA A 223 8.22 -6.50 -3.76
C ALA A 223 7.17 -5.40 -3.57
N ASN A 224 6.02 -5.77 -3.00
CA ASN A 224 4.89 -4.88 -2.78
C ASN A 224 4.44 -4.97 -1.31
N GLY A 225 3.29 -5.56 -1.01
CA GLY A 225 2.77 -5.64 0.35
C GLY A 225 3.66 -6.39 1.32
N LEU A 226 3.73 -5.88 2.54
CA LEU A 226 4.39 -6.49 3.69
C LEU A 226 3.41 -6.68 4.86
N ALA A 227 3.65 -7.69 5.67
CA ALA A 227 2.99 -7.82 6.97
C ALA A 227 3.93 -8.49 7.97
N LEU A 228 4.01 -7.96 9.19
CA LEU A 228 4.75 -8.58 10.29
C LEU A 228 3.82 -9.55 11.04
N SER A 229 4.31 -10.74 11.40
CA SER A 229 3.53 -11.63 12.24
C SER A 229 3.28 -10.98 13.61
N PRO A 230 2.13 -11.28 14.30
CA PRO A 230 1.81 -10.65 15.58
C PRO A 230 2.85 -10.87 16.69
N ASP A 231 3.63 -11.95 16.60
CA ASP A 231 4.76 -12.25 17.50
C ASP A 231 6.08 -11.60 17.08
N GLY A 232 6.11 -10.94 15.91
CA GLY A 232 7.31 -10.32 15.35
C GLY A 232 8.36 -11.30 14.84
N ALA A 233 8.05 -12.59 14.71
CA ALA A 233 9.03 -13.62 14.34
C ALA A 233 9.19 -13.81 12.81
N SER A 234 8.14 -13.54 12.05
CA SER A 234 8.09 -13.73 10.60
C SER A 234 7.64 -12.47 9.87
N LEU A 235 8.20 -12.24 8.69
CA LEU A 235 7.77 -11.23 7.74
C LEU A 235 7.11 -11.91 6.54
N TYR A 236 5.92 -11.45 6.19
CA TYR A 236 5.25 -11.80 4.94
C TYR A 236 5.63 -10.77 3.89
N VAL A 237 6.04 -11.23 2.72
CA VAL A 237 6.37 -10.38 1.58
C VAL A 237 5.72 -10.94 0.33
N ASN A 238 5.04 -10.10 -0.41
CA ASN A 238 4.44 -10.49 -1.66
C ASN A 238 5.17 -9.90 -2.87
N SER A 239 4.82 -10.41 -4.04
CA SER A 239 5.38 -10.03 -5.32
C SER A 239 4.27 -9.69 -6.30
N THR A 240 4.34 -8.50 -6.91
CA THR A 240 3.35 -8.13 -7.93
C THR A 240 3.60 -8.82 -9.27
N LEU A 241 4.86 -9.06 -9.65
CA LEU A 241 5.22 -9.57 -10.98
C LEU A 241 5.68 -11.04 -11.00
N GLY A 242 5.50 -11.77 -9.89
CA GLY A 242 5.87 -13.18 -9.79
C GLY A 242 6.01 -13.62 -8.34
N ASP A 243 6.49 -14.82 -8.07
CA ASP A 243 6.81 -15.37 -6.75
C ASP A 243 5.67 -15.50 -5.73
N GLY A 244 4.54 -14.84 -5.90
CA GLY A 244 3.39 -14.89 -5.00
C GLY A 244 3.66 -14.30 -3.61
N LEU A 245 3.26 -15.01 -2.56
CA LEU A 245 3.42 -14.61 -1.15
C LEU A 245 4.40 -15.56 -0.45
N ARG A 246 5.36 -14.99 0.29
CA ARG A 246 6.32 -15.72 1.14
C ARG A 246 6.15 -15.35 2.60
N ARG A 247 6.32 -16.33 3.49
CA ARG A 247 6.60 -16.13 4.91
C ARG A 247 8.07 -16.41 5.17
N VAL A 248 8.76 -15.42 5.72
CA VAL A 248 10.22 -15.45 5.97
C VAL A 248 10.48 -15.32 7.46
N SER A 249 11.27 -16.23 8.04
CA SER A 249 11.75 -16.14 9.41
C SER A 249 12.75 -14.99 9.56
N LEU A 250 12.47 -14.04 10.44
CA LEU A 250 13.38 -12.91 10.70
C LEU A 250 14.65 -13.32 11.45
N ALA A 251 14.60 -14.44 12.18
CA ALA A 251 15.77 -14.93 12.91
C ALA A 251 16.80 -15.62 12.02
N SER A 252 16.36 -16.31 10.94
CA SER A 252 17.23 -17.11 10.09
C SER A 252 17.31 -16.64 8.64
N GLY A 253 16.37 -15.80 8.19
CA GLY A 253 16.19 -15.46 6.77
C GLY A 253 15.64 -16.62 5.93
N ALA A 254 15.17 -17.70 6.55
CA ALA A 254 14.65 -18.84 5.81
C ALA A 254 13.22 -18.55 5.31
N VAL A 255 12.93 -18.90 4.05
CA VAL A 255 11.56 -18.94 3.54
C VAL A 255 10.88 -20.17 4.14
N GLU A 256 9.93 -19.95 5.06
CA GLU A 256 9.23 -21.03 5.79
C GLU A 256 8.01 -21.55 5.04
N ALA A 257 7.37 -20.68 4.25
CA ALA A 257 6.25 -21.04 3.40
C ALA A 257 6.19 -20.10 2.18
N GLN A 258 5.65 -20.59 1.08
CA GLN A 258 5.40 -19.82 -0.14
C GLN A 258 4.16 -20.33 -0.84
N THR A 259 3.41 -19.44 -1.50
CA THR A 259 2.26 -19.78 -2.34
C THR A 259 2.26 -18.96 -3.62
N ASP A 260 1.78 -19.56 -4.70
CA ASP A 260 1.69 -18.94 -6.02
C ASP A 260 0.37 -18.16 -6.15
N LEU A 261 0.37 -16.93 -5.65
CA LEU A 261 -0.72 -15.97 -5.85
C LEU A 261 -0.23 -14.86 -6.78
N PRO A 262 -0.80 -14.70 -7.97
CA PRO A 262 -0.31 -13.73 -8.94
C PRO A 262 -0.70 -12.29 -8.59
N THR A 263 0.08 -11.34 -9.05
CA THR A 263 -0.25 -9.90 -9.09
C THR A 263 -0.72 -9.32 -7.76
N LEU A 264 -0.06 -9.73 -6.67
CA LEU A 264 -0.39 -9.25 -5.34
C LEU A 264 0.01 -7.80 -5.14
N ASP A 265 -0.83 -7.08 -4.40
CA ASP A 265 -0.64 -5.70 -3.96
C ASP A 265 -0.50 -5.68 -2.42
N ASN A 266 -1.20 -4.83 -1.67
CA ASN A 266 -1.02 -4.71 -0.23
C ASN A 266 -1.50 -5.95 0.56
N LEU A 267 -0.95 -6.11 1.76
CA LEU A 267 -1.32 -7.12 2.76
C LEU A 267 -1.89 -6.45 4.00
N ALA A 268 -3.01 -6.94 4.52
CA ALA A 268 -3.58 -6.45 5.76
C ALA A 268 -3.97 -7.59 6.71
N TRP A 269 -3.79 -7.37 8.02
CA TRP A 269 -4.34 -8.26 9.05
C TRP A 269 -5.81 -7.97 9.28
N GLY A 270 -6.66 -8.96 9.05
CA GLY A 270 -8.06 -8.90 9.46
C GLY A 270 -8.23 -9.05 10.98
N THR A 271 -9.35 -8.55 11.50
CA THR A 271 -9.71 -8.70 12.93
C THR A 271 -9.96 -10.16 13.34
N ASP A 272 -10.06 -11.08 12.39
CA ASP A 272 -10.14 -12.54 12.58
C ASP A 272 -8.77 -13.22 12.67
N GLY A 273 -7.67 -12.46 12.61
CA GLY A 273 -6.31 -12.97 12.65
C GLY A 273 -5.84 -13.67 11.37
N GLN A 274 -6.56 -13.49 10.26
CA GLN A 274 -6.14 -13.95 8.94
C GLN A 274 -5.47 -12.80 8.17
N LEU A 275 -4.62 -13.12 7.20
CA LEU A 275 -4.11 -12.15 6.24
C LEU A 275 -5.09 -11.97 5.08
N TYR A 276 -5.16 -10.76 4.58
CA TYR A 276 -5.91 -10.42 3.38
C TYR A 276 -4.96 -9.80 2.37
N ALA A 277 -4.96 -10.31 1.16
CA ALA A 277 -4.14 -9.84 0.06
C ALA A 277 -5.05 -9.35 -1.07
N ALA A 278 -4.75 -8.20 -1.63
CA ALA A 278 -5.35 -7.78 -2.88
C ALA A 278 -4.57 -8.37 -4.06
N SER A 279 -5.26 -8.75 -5.12
CA SER A 279 -4.67 -9.24 -6.37
C SER A 279 -5.37 -8.55 -7.55
N ILE A 280 -4.62 -7.79 -8.36
CA ILE A 280 -5.15 -7.14 -9.55
C ILE A 280 -5.09 -8.15 -10.70
N THR A 281 -6.25 -8.65 -11.11
CA THR A 281 -6.37 -9.70 -12.15
C THR A 281 -6.56 -9.14 -13.57
N ALA A 282 -6.70 -7.83 -13.69
CA ALA A 282 -6.80 -7.13 -14.97
C ALA A 282 -5.49 -7.13 -15.75
N GLY A 283 -5.60 -7.01 -17.07
CA GLY A 283 -4.42 -6.89 -17.93
C GLY A 283 -3.70 -5.54 -17.80
N VAL A 284 -2.41 -5.51 -18.14
CA VAL A 284 -1.55 -4.31 -18.03
C VAL A 284 -2.15 -3.08 -18.73
N LEU A 285 -2.79 -3.25 -19.90
CA LEU A 285 -3.40 -2.14 -20.64
C LEU A 285 -4.64 -1.57 -19.93
N GLU A 286 -5.40 -2.41 -19.23
CA GLU A 286 -6.57 -2.00 -18.44
C GLU A 286 -6.10 -1.22 -17.22
N ILE A 287 -5.04 -1.68 -16.56
CA ILE A 287 -4.42 -0.98 -15.41
C ILE A 287 -3.85 0.37 -15.85
N GLN A 288 -3.15 0.43 -16.97
CA GLN A 288 -2.61 1.69 -17.50
C GLN A 288 -3.72 2.71 -17.83
N ALA A 289 -4.86 2.26 -18.32
CA ALA A 289 -6.00 3.14 -18.60
C ALA A 289 -6.58 3.78 -17.33
N CYS A 290 -6.30 3.20 -16.15
CA CYS A 290 -6.74 3.73 -14.86
C CYS A 290 -5.87 4.89 -14.32
N ASN A 291 -4.65 5.05 -14.81
CA ASN A 291 -3.75 6.13 -14.35
C ASN A 291 -4.21 7.53 -14.80
N ASP A 292 -5.03 7.61 -15.85
CA ASP A 292 -5.46 8.89 -16.45
C ASP A 292 -6.97 9.17 -16.19
N LEU A 293 -7.56 8.61 -15.13
CA LEU A 293 -8.97 8.83 -14.81
C LEU A 293 -9.22 10.28 -14.38
N ALA A 294 -10.15 10.94 -15.06
CA ALA A 294 -10.57 12.29 -14.71
C ALA A 294 -11.56 12.34 -13.53
N GLY A 295 -12.00 11.20 -13.01
CA GLY A 295 -12.93 11.05 -11.89
C GLY A 295 -13.62 9.68 -11.93
N GLY A 296 -14.31 9.33 -10.84
CA GLY A 296 -14.91 8.01 -10.66
C GLY A 296 -13.87 6.97 -10.24
N ALA A 297 -14.17 5.68 -10.40
CA ALA A 297 -13.26 4.58 -10.05
C ALA A 297 -12.84 3.80 -11.30
N CYS A 298 -11.64 3.24 -11.25
CA CYS A 298 -11.14 2.31 -12.24
C CYS A 298 -12.03 1.05 -12.29
N PRO A 299 -12.39 0.52 -13.47
CA PRO A 299 -13.17 -0.70 -13.58
C PRO A 299 -12.34 -2.00 -13.58
N ALA A 300 -11.02 -1.93 -13.50
CA ALA A 300 -10.14 -3.07 -13.68
C ALA A 300 -10.41 -4.21 -12.68
N ALA A 301 -10.40 -5.44 -13.18
CA ALA A 301 -10.73 -6.63 -12.39
C ALA A 301 -9.69 -6.88 -11.26
N PHE A 302 -10.19 -7.26 -10.08
CA PHE A 302 -9.35 -7.61 -8.92
C PHE A 302 -10.04 -8.64 -8.02
N GLU A 303 -9.27 -9.23 -7.13
CA GLU A 303 -9.73 -10.15 -6.09
C GLU A 303 -9.16 -9.73 -4.73
N ILE A 304 -9.94 -10.00 -3.66
CA ILE A 304 -9.39 -10.02 -2.29
C ILE A 304 -9.35 -11.48 -1.85
N VAL A 305 -8.18 -11.88 -1.40
CA VAL A 305 -7.85 -13.25 -1.03
C VAL A 305 -7.60 -13.30 0.49
N ARG A 306 -8.33 -14.16 1.21
CA ARG A 306 -8.02 -14.51 2.58
C ARG A 306 -6.93 -15.57 2.60
N VAL A 307 -5.92 -15.39 3.42
CA VAL A 307 -4.75 -16.28 3.52
C VAL A 307 -4.56 -16.72 4.97
N ASP A 308 -4.48 -18.02 5.20
CA ASP A 308 -4.07 -18.59 6.48
C ASP A 308 -2.59 -18.27 6.74
N PRO A 309 -2.24 -17.56 7.82
CA PRO A 309 -0.88 -17.09 8.02
C PRO A 309 0.14 -18.21 8.31
N ALA A 310 -0.33 -19.36 8.78
CA ALA A 310 0.56 -20.46 9.11
C ALA A 310 0.91 -21.32 7.89
N THR A 311 -0.08 -21.58 7.03
CA THR A 311 0.05 -22.54 5.91
C THR A 311 0.12 -21.87 4.55
N LEU A 312 -0.27 -20.60 4.45
CA LEU A 312 -0.53 -19.82 3.23
C LEU A 312 -1.62 -20.43 2.34
N ALA A 313 -2.44 -21.35 2.88
CA ALA A 313 -3.67 -21.76 2.22
C ALA A 313 -4.59 -20.57 2.05
N HIS A 314 -5.22 -20.44 0.90
CA HIS A 314 -5.94 -19.21 0.56
C HIS A 314 -7.24 -19.48 -0.17
N GLU A 315 -8.16 -18.51 -0.08
CA GLU A 315 -9.42 -18.50 -0.80
C GLU A 315 -9.81 -17.07 -1.19
N VAL A 316 -10.48 -16.94 -2.33
CA VAL A 316 -11.00 -15.63 -2.75
C VAL A 316 -12.29 -15.33 -1.99
N VAL A 317 -12.32 -14.21 -1.27
CA VAL A 317 -13.46 -13.75 -0.48
C VAL A 317 -14.26 -12.64 -1.15
N TYR A 318 -13.67 -11.95 -2.15
CA TYR A 318 -14.34 -10.95 -2.96
C TYR A 318 -13.75 -10.88 -4.36
N ARG A 319 -14.61 -10.62 -5.36
CA ARG A 319 -14.23 -10.33 -6.74
C ARG A 319 -14.89 -9.06 -7.21
N GLY A 320 -14.10 -8.11 -7.69
CA GLY A 320 -14.55 -6.89 -8.35
C GLY A 320 -14.18 -6.90 -9.83
N ASN A 321 -15.11 -6.46 -10.66
CA ASN A 321 -14.91 -6.25 -12.09
C ASN A 321 -15.92 -5.22 -12.59
N GLY A 322 -15.48 -3.99 -12.82
CA GLY A 322 -16.38 -2.87 -13.15
C GLY A 322 -17.02 -2.25 -11.90
N ALA A 323 -18.34 -1.95 -11.98
CA ALA A 323 -19.05 -1.33 -10.87
C ALA A 323 -19.18 -2.27 -9.66
N PRO A 324 -19.13 -1.72 -8.41
CA PRO A 324 -19.04 -0.30 -8.07
C PRO A 324 -17.60 0.24 -8.06
N MET A 325 -16.58 -0.59 -8.10
CA MET A 325 -15.17 -0.23 -8.10
C MET A 325 -14.31 -1.40 -8.61
N GLY A 326 -13.23 -1.11 -9.31
CA GLY A 326 -12.16 -2.04 -9.64
C GLY A 326 -10.81 -1.59 -9.08
N ALA A 327 -9.74 -2.23 -9.53
CA ALA A 327 -8.35 -1.95 -9.14
C ALA A 327 -8.12 -1.87 -7.62
N GLY A 328 -8.73 -2.82 -6.88
CA GLY A 328 -8.55 -2.89 -5.43
C GLY A 328 -7.12 -3.24 -5.06
N THR A 329 -6.50 -2.45 -4.18
CA THR A 329 -5.11 -2.56 -3.74
C THR A 329 -4.96 -3.11 -2.34
N VAL A 330 -5.95 -2.95 -1.49
CA VAL A 330 -5.98 -3.45 -0.11
C VAL A 330 -7.35 -4.02 0.20
N GLY A 331 -7.39 -5.09 1.01
CA GLY A 331 -8.62 -5.62 1.61
C GLY A 331 -8.44 -5.75 3.11
N LEU A 332 -9.17 -4.96 3.89
CA LEU A 332 -9.12 -4.98 5.35
C LEU A 332 -10.42 -5.50 5.94
N ARG A 333 -10.38 -6.67 6.58
CA ARG A 333 -11.54 -7.22 7.28
C ARG A 333 -11.69 -6.62 8.68
N VAL A 334 -12.89 -6.10 8.96
CA VAL A 334 -13.28 -5.61 10.29
C VAL A 334 -14.62 -6.28 10.69
N GLY A 335 -14.57 -7.23 11.60
CA GLY A 335 -15.76 -8.03 11.95
C GLY A 335 -16.29 -8.82 10.74
N ASP A 336 -17.55 -8.59 10.40
CA ASP A 336 -18.23 -9.25 9.25
C ASP A 336 -18.22 -8.40 7.97
N GLU A 337 -17.36 -7.39 7.90
CA GLU A 337 -17.24 -6.49 6.76
C GLU A 337 -15.82 -6.46 6.20
N LEU A 338 -15.71 -6.23 4.92
CA LEU A 338 -14.46 -6.03 4.21
C LEU A 338 -14.43 -4.61 3.64
N PHE A 339 -13.38 -3.87 3.96
CA PHE A 339 -13.11 -2.55 3.40
C PHE A 339 -12.01 -2.69 2.35
N ILE A 340 -12.23 -2.11 1.17
CA ILE A 340 -11.31 -2.23 0.03
C ILE A 340 -10.94 -0.86 -0.46
N GLY A 341 -9.64 -0.60 -0.55
CA GLY A 341 -9.07 0.59 -1.16
C GLY A 341 -8.67 0.36 -2.62
N SER A 342 -8.26 1.43 -3.31
CA SER A 342 -7.85 1.40 -4.71
C SER A 342 -6.84 2.50 -5.02
N PHE A 343 -5.81 2.21 -5.81
CA PHE A 343 -4.85 3.21 -6.28
C PHE A 343 -5.43 4.20 -7.30
N ALA A 344 -6.60 3.89 -7.88
CA ALA A 344 -7.20 4.68 -8.96
C ALA A 344 -8.72 4.77 -8.77
N GLY A 345 -9.15 5.78 -8.02
CA GLY A 345 -10.58 5.99 -7.80
C GLY A 345 -10.89 7.00 -6.71
N ASP A 346 -12.17 7.24 -6.52
CA ASP A 346 -12.70 8.25 -5.60
C ASP A 346 -13.43 7.65 -4.40
N ARG A 347 -13.24 6.34 -4.11
CA ARG A 347 -14.06 5.62 -3.13
C ARG A 347 -13.34 4.49 -2.41
N VAL A 348 -13.70 4.29 -1.15
CA VAL A 348 -13.50 3.04 -0.40
C VAL A 348 -14.71 2.16 -0.59
N LEU A 349 -14.54 0.87 -0.83
CA LEU A 349 -15.65 -0.07 -0.95
C LEU A 349 -15.88 -0.79 0.39
N ARG A 350 -17.12 -0.76 0.89
CA ARG A 350 -17.58 -1.51 2.06
C ARG A 350 -18.41 -2.70 1.60
N VAL A 351 -17.99 -3.90 1.94
CA VAL A 351 -18.61 -5.16 1.51
C VAL A 351 -19.05 -5.95 2.73
N ALA A 352 -20.35 -6.29 2.82
CA ALA A 352 -20.84 -7.21 3.83
C ALA A 352 -20.44 -8.64 3.45
N LEU A 353 -19.68 -9.32 4.31
CA LEU A 353 -19.34 -10.72 4.11
C LEU A 353 -20.54 -11.57 4.57
N THR A 354 -21.09 -12.38 3.67
CA THR A 354 -22.10 -13.38 4.03
C THR A 354 -21.41 -14.51 4.82
N GLN A 355 -21.99 -14.87 5.94
CA GLN A 355 -21.57 -16.03 6.76
C GLN A 355 -21.73 -17.34 5.99
#